data_51de1bd4be0657ada7c706f4b402315f
#
_entry.id   51de1bd4be0657ada7c706f4b402315f
#
_cell.length_a   1.000
_cell.length_b   1.000
_cell.length_c   1.000
_cell.angle_alpha   90.00
_cell.angle_beta   90.00
_cell.angle_gamma   90.00
#
_symmetry.space_group_name_H-M   'P 1'
#
loop_
_entity.id
_entity.type
_entity.pdbx_description
1 polymer ?
#
loop_
_entity_poly.entity_id
_entity_poly.type
_entity_poly.pdbx_seq_one_letter_code
_entity_poly.pdbx_strand_id
1 'polypeptide(L)'
;EPLLKTFFPVSYVVLAAFVGAFADSMPKGRVMLITNGIKIVGCSMMFFGAHPLVAYAVVGLGTAAYSPAKYGILTEYLPHRLLVVANGWIEGLTVGAIILGVVIGGMLIRPEVAQHLLAFDFPLIETGVDSIGEMALSVVAVLYLLAAAFNFYVPDTGVDHKVLKKNPWFLIHEFNHC
;
A
#
# COMPACT_ATOMS: atom_id res chain seq x y z
N GLU A 1 -15.40 11.25 14.48
CA GLU A 1 -14.13 11.45 13.73
C GLU A 1 -12.83 11.19 14.52
N PRO A 2 -12.72 11.40 15.85
CA PRO A 2 -11.48 11.07 16.58
C PRO A 2 -11.19 9.56 16.63
N LEU A 3 -12.19 8.71 16.60
CA LEU A 3 -12.02 7.23 16.62
C LEU A 3 -11.29 6.69 15.39
N LEU A 4 -11.49 7.28 14.21
CA LEU A 4 -10.80 6.90 12.98
C LEU A 4 -9.28 7.09 13.07
N LYS A 5 -8.86 8.21 13.67
CA LYS A 5 -7.44 8.53 13.84
C LYS A 5 -6.74 7.60 14.82
N THR A 6 -7.48 7.04 15.78
CA THR A 6 -6.95 6.12 16.79
C THR A 6 -6.95 4.66 16.31
N PHE A 7 -7.93 4.27 15.49
CA PHE A 7 -8.02 2.90 14.96
C PHE A 7 -6.87 2.55 14.01
N PHE A 8 -6.41 3.50 13.21
CA PHE A 8 -5.35 3.28 12.25
C PHE A 8 -4.00 2.89 12.91
N PRO A 9 -3.47 3.65 13.90
CA PRO A 9 -2.24 3.28 14.58
C PRO A 9 -2.35 1.98 15.39
N VAL A 10 -3.49 1.73 16.03
CA VAL A 10 -3.70 0.49 16.81
C VAL A 10 -3.69 -0.73 15.91
N SER A 11 -4.39 -0.68 14.78
CA SER A 11 -4.36 -1.75 13.78
C SER A 11 -2.95 -1.99 13.25
N TYR A 12 -2.19 -0.91 13.05
CA TYR A 12 -0.82 -0.98 12.57
C TYR A 12 0.10 -1.68 13.59
N VAL A 13 0.01 -1.33 14.86
CA VAL A 13 0.84 -1.92 15.93
C VAL A 13 0.49 -3.40 16.16
N VAL A 14 -0.80 -3.75 16.22
CA VAL A 14 -1.24 -5.14 16.41
C VAL A 14 -0.84 -6.03 15.23
N LEU A 15 -0.93 -5.48 14.03
CA LEU A 15 -0.61 -6.23 12.81
C LEU A 15 0.89 -6.25 12.49
N ALA A 16 1.70 -5.35 13.08
CA ALA A 16 3.12 -5.20 12.73
C ALA A 16 3.92 -6.51 12.87
N ALA A 17 3.69 -7.28 13.92
CA ALA A 17 4.37 -8.55 14.14
C ALA A 17 4.01 -9.61 13.08
N PHE A 18 2.72 -9.69 12.72
CA PHE A 18 2.25 -10.64 11.70
C PHE A 18 2.67 -10.21 10.29
N VAL A 19 2.67 -8.91 10.05
CA VAL A 19 3.02 -8.30 8.78
C VAL A 19 4.51 -8.46 8.48
N GLY A 20 5.38 -8.33 9.48
CA GLY A 20 6.82 -8.57 9.34
C GLY A 20 7.09 -10.03 8.95
N ALA A 21 6.52 -10.98 9.69
CA ALA A 21 6.64 -12.41 9.40
C ALA A 21 6.10 -12.77 8.00
N PHE A 22 4.97 -12.17 7.59
CA PHE A 22 4.43 -12.32 6.24
C PHE A 22 5.40 -11.78 5.17
N ALA A 23 5.96 -10.59 5.39
CA ALA A 23 6.91 -9.97 4.47
C ALA A 23 8.21 -10.79 4.30
N ASP A 24 8.60 -11.55 5.32
CA ASP A 24 9.81 -12.38 5.27
C ASP A 24 9.57 -13.81 4.75
N SER A 25 8.30 -14.20 4.60
CA SER A 25 7.93 -15.55 4.15
C SER A 25 7.98 -15.75 2.63
N MET A 26 8.07 -14.68 1.86
CA MET A 26 7.99 -14.70 0.40
C MET A 26 8.96 -13.68 -0.22
N PRO A 27 9.30 -13.85 -1.52
CA PRO A 27 10.07 -12.85 -2.27
C PRO A 27 9.44 -11.46 -2.13
N LYS A 28 10.26 -10.44 -1.81
CA LYS A 28 9.78 -9.09 -1.51
C LYS A 28 8.93 -8.48 -2.64
N GLY A 29 9.29 -8.75 -3.90
CA GLY A 29 8.48 -8.34 -5.05
C GLY A 29 7.06 -8.90 -5.03
N ARG A 30 6.90 -10.18 -4.65
CA ARG A 30 5.56 -10.80 -4.52
C ARG A 30 4.77 -10.21 -3.37
N VAL A 31 5.42 -9.95 -2.22
CA VAL A 31 4.77 -9.27 -1.10
C VAL A 31 4.25 -7.90 -1.53
N MET A 32 5.08 -7.11 -2.24
CA MET A 32 4.70 -5.79 -2.74
C MET A 32 3.53 -5.87 -3.75
N LEU A 33 3.50 -6.88 -4.61
CA LEU A 33 2.40 -7.13 -5.54
C LEU A 33 1.10 -7.47 -4.81
N ILE A 34 1.14 -8.44 -3.89
CA ILE A 34 -0.02 -8.88 -3.10
C ILE A 34 -0.59 -7.71 -2.29
N THR A 35 0.27 -6.93 -1.64
CA THR A 35 -0.16 -5.79 -0.82
C THR A 35 -0.79 -4.68 -1.64
N ASN A 36 -0.32 -4.42 -2.86
CA ASN A 36 -1.00 -3.52 -3.78
C ASN A 36 -2.35 -4.09 -4.23
N GLY A 37 -2.46 -5.40 -4.45
CA GLY A 37 -3.74 -6.07 -4.68
C GLY A 37 -4.73 -5.85 -3.52
N ILE A 38 -4.28 -5.99 -2.26
CA ILE A 38 -5.10 -5.71 -1.07
C ILE A 38 -5.59 -4.26 -1.06
N LYS A 39 -4.74 -3.29 -1.40
CA LYS A 39 -5.13 -1.87 -1.48
C LYS A 39 -6.18 -1.63 -2.57
N ILE A 40 -6.04 -2.27 -3.73
CA ILE A 40 -7.02 -2.19 -4.82
C ILE A 40 -8.36 -2.76 -4.36
N VAL A 41 -8.36 -3.91 -3.66
CA VAL A 41 -9.59 -4.47 -3.08
C VAL A 41 -10.23 -3.49 -2.10
N GLY A 42 -9.46 -2.85 -1.21
CA GLY A 42 -9.98 -1.82 -0.31
C GLY A 42 -10.60 -0.62 -1.04
N CYS A 43 -9.96 -0.13 -2.10
CA CYS A 43 -10.53 0.93 -2.95
C CYS A 43 -11.82 0.48 -3.64
N SER A 44 -11.85 -0.75 -4.17
CA SER A 44 -13.05 -1.32 -4.78
C SER A 44 -14.20 -1.47 -3.79
N MET A 45 -13.92 -1.89 -2.55
CA MET A 45 -14.92 -1.95 -1.48
C MET A 45 -15.55 -0.57 -1.21
N MET A 46 -14.76 0.51 -1.22
CA MET A 46 -15.29 1.87 -1.08
C MET A 46 -16.18 2.24 -2.27
N PHE A 47 -15.75 1.90 -3.48
CA PHE A 47 -16.50 2.15 -4.70
C PHE A 47 -17.87 1.45 -4.72
N PHE A 48 -17.93 0.21 -4.24
CA PHE A 48 -19.18 -0.56 -4.12
C PHE A 48 -20.01 -0.24 -2.87
N GLY A 49 -19.75 0.86 -2.19
CA GLY A 49 -20.56 1.32 -1.06
C GLY A 49 -20.36 0.54 0.24
N ALA A 50 -19.28 -0.22 0.37
CA ALA A 50 -18.95 -0.85 1.65
C ALA A 50 -18.66 0.22 2.72
N HIS A 51 -18.80 -0.17 3.99
CA HIS A 51 -18.59 0.76 5.09
C HIS A 51 -17.16 1.36 5.03
N PRO A 52 -17.00 2.70 4.97
CA PRO A 52 -15.70 3.34 4.71
C PRO A 52 -14.60 2.93 5.69
N LEU A 53 -14.94 2.68 6.96
CA LEU A 53 -13.99 2.23 7.98
C LEU A 53 -13.37 0.87 7.66
N VAL A 54 -14.17 -0.07 7.16
CA VAL A 54 -13.71 -1.42 6.82
C VAL A 54 -12.81 -1.35 5.59
N ALA A 55 -13.25 -0.66 4.56
CA ALA A 55 -12.47 -0.48 3.34
C ALA A 55 -11.13 0.22 3.62
N TYR A 56 -11.15 1.26 4.45
CA TYR A 56 -9.94 1.97 4.86
C TYR A 56 -8.99 1.10 5.71
N ALA A 57 -9.53 0.23 6.57
CA ALA A 57 -8.74 -0.74 7.32
C ALA A 57 -8.04 -1.75 6.40
N VAL A 58 -8.71 -2.20 5.32
CA VAL A 58 -8.13 -3.09 4.31
C VAL A 58 -6.98 -2.40 3.57
N VAL A 59 -7.16 -1.14 3.14
CA VAL A 59 -6.07 -0.34 2.53
C VAL A 59 -4.90 -0.16 3.50
N GLY A 60 -5.20 0.12 4.78
CA GLY A 60 -4.21 0.27 5.85
C GLY A 60 -3.40 -1.01 6.07
N LEU A 61 -4.05 -2.17 6.06
CA LEU A 61 -3.40 -3.48 6.15
C LEU A 61 -2.43 -3.70 4.98
N GLY A 62 -2.87 -3.42 3.76
CA GLY A 62 -2.00 -3.49 2.58
C GLY A 62 -0.79 -2.54 2.69
N THR A 63 -0.99 -1.34 3.25
CA THR A 63 0.09 -0.36 3.43
C THR A 63 1.07 -0.81 4.51
N ALA A 64 0.59 -1.34 5.62
CA ALA A 64 1.42 -1.88 6.69
C ALA A 64 2.31 -3.02 6.20
N ALA A 65 1.74 -3.94 5.40
CA ALA A 65 2.47 -5.08 4.85
C ALA A 65 3.46 -4.72 3.74
N TYR A 66 3.23 -3.62 3.03
CA TYR A 66 4.12 -3.13 1.98
C TYR A 66 5.44 -2.58 2.55
N SER A 67 5.39 -1.90 3.71
CA SER A 67 6.53 -1.19 4.28
C SER A 67 7.74 -2.10 4.57
N PRO A 68 7.63 -3.21 5.32
CA PRO A 68 8.78 -4.07 5.58
C PRO A 68 9.35 -4.70 4.31
N ALA A 69 8.53 -5.02 3.30
CA ALA A 69 9.01 -5.53 2.03
C ALA A 69 9.82 -4.47 1.25
N LYS A 70 9.36 -3.21 1.25
CA LYS A 70 10.03 -2.07 0.60
C LYS A 70 11.44 -1.83 1.16
N TYR A 71 11.61 -1.90 2.48
CA TYR A 71 12.91 -1.72 3.11
C TYR A 71 13.75 -2.99 3.09
N GLY A 72 13.12 -4.15 3.23
CA GLY A 72 13.80 -5.44 3.20
C GLY A 72 14.50 -5.72 1.86
N ILE A 73 13.91 -5.31 0.75
CA ILE A 73 14.52 -5.51 -0.57
C ILE A 73 15.88 -4.78 -0.70
N LEU A 74 16.06 -3.64 -0.03
CA LEU A 74 17.33 -2.92 -0.07
C LEU A 74 18.47 -3.72 0.58
N THR A 75 18.18 -4.37 1.70
CA THR A 75 19.17 -5.17 2.43
C THR A 75 19.53 -6.46 1.69
N GLU A 76 18.65 -6.93 0.81
CA GLU A 76 18.90 -8.10 -0.03
C GLU A 76 19.72 -7.75 -1.29
N TYR A 77 19.53 -6.55 -1.85
CA TYR A 77 20.20 -6.15 -3.10
C TYR A 77 21.51 -5.37 -2.90
N LEU A 78 21.61 -4.60 -1.83
CA LEU A 78 22.68 -3.61 -1.69
C LEU A 78 23.69 -4.02 -0.61
N PRO A 79 24.99 -3.80 -0.87
CA PRO A 79 26.01 -3.94 0.15
C PRO A 79 25.77 -2.90 1.27
N HIS A 80 26.15 -3.24 2.52
CA HIS A 80 25.91 -2.42 3.71
C HIS A 80 26.34 -0.95 3.57
N ARG A 81 27.43 -0.69 2.85
CA ARG A 81 27.94 0.67 2.61
C ARG A 81 27.00 1.58 1.80
N LEU A 82 26.10 1.01 1.00
CA LEU A 82 25.15 1.76 0.18
C LEU A 82 23.76 1.89 0.82
N LEU A 83 23.48 1.14 1.88
CA LEU A 83 22.16 1.13 2.50
C LEU A 83 21.71 2.49 3.04
N VAL A 84 22.62 3.27 3.61
CA VAL A 84 22.32 4.61 4.14
C VAL A 84 21.86 5.54 3.01
N VAL A 85 22.60 5.53 1.91
CA VAL A 85 22.27 6.37 0.74
C VAL A 85 20.97 5.92 0.11
N ALA A 86 20.76 4.62 -0.06
CA ALA A 86 19.55 4.05 -0.65
C ALA A 86 18.30 4.33 0.21
N ASN A 87 18.41 4.19 1.54
CA ASN A 87 17.34 4.56 2.45
C ASN A 87 17.02 6.05 2.36
N GLY A 88 18.03 6.91 2.29
CA GLY A 88 17.83 8.35 2.12
C GLY A 88 17.06 8.69 0.84
N TRP A 89 17.37 8.02 -0.28
CA TRP A 89 16.63 8.18 -1.54
C TRP A 89 15.18 7.70 -1.43
N ILE A 90 14.95 6.51 -0.83
CA ILE A 90 13.59 5.98 -0.65
C ILE A 90 12.75 6.90 0.24
N GLU A 91 13.32 7.41 1.33
CA GLU A 91 12.61 8.34 2.21
C GLU A 91 12.33 9.67 1.51
N GLY A 92 13.31 10.23 0.80
CA GLY A 92 13.13 11.45 0.02
C GLY A 92 12.03 11.32 -1.03
N LEU A 93 12.02 10.21 -1.79
CA LEU A 93 10.95 9.92 -2.76
C LEU A 93 9.59 9.68 -2.08
N THR A 94 9.58 9.05 -0.91
CA THR A 94 8.34 8.82 -0.14
C THR A 94 7.73 10.16 0.31
N VAL A 95 8.54 11.06 0.86
CA VAL A 95 8.09 12.40 1.24
C VAL A 95 7.61 13.19 0.03
N GLY A 96 8.37 13.15 -1.08
CA GLY A 96 7.95 13.76 -2.34
C GLY A 96 6.60 13.22 -2.84
N ALA A 97 6.41 11.91 -2.80
CA ALA A 97 5.15 11.28 -3.19
C ALA A 97 3.98 11.67 -2.26
N ILE A 98 4.21 11.84 -0.96
CA ILE A 98 3.19 12.32 -0.02
C ILE A 98 2.77 13.75 -0.38
N ILE A 99 3.74 14.63 -0.62
CA ILE A 99 3.45 16.04 -1.00
C ILE A 99 2.66 16.07 -2.31
N LEU A 100 3.10 15.34 -3.33
CA LEU A 100 2.40 15.24 -4.61
C LEU A 100 0.99 14.65 -4.44
N GLY A 101 0.84 13.62 -3.61
CA GLY A 101 -0.46 13.01 -3.33
C GLY A 101 -1.45 13.98 -2.68
N VAL A 102 -0.99 14.81 -1.73
CA VAL A 102 -1.80 15.85 -1.10
C VAL A 102 -2.23 16.92 -2.11
N VAL A 103 -1.30 17.36 -2.95
CA VAL A 103 -1.58 18.37 -4.00
C VAL A 103 -2.57 17.82 -5.03
N ILE A 104 -2.29 16.63 -5.57
CA ILE A 104 -3.17 15.98 -6.57
C ILE A 104 -4.55 15.70 -5.96
N GLY A 105 -4.61 15.15 -4.75
CA GLY A 105 -5.87 14.89 -4.05
C GLY A 105 -6.68 16.15 -3.82
N GLY A 106 -6.01 17.25 -3.43
CA GLY A 106 -6.66 18.56 -3.29
C GLY A 106 -7.15 19.14 -4.61
N MET A 107 -6.45 18.87 -5.73
CA MET A 107 -6.91 19.28 -7.06
C MET A 107 -8.12 18.47 -7.53
N LEU A 108 -8.12 17.16 -7.30
CA LEU A 108 -9.22 16.27 -7.72
C LEU A 108 -10.57 16.61 -7.06
N ILE A 109 -10.55 17.19 -5.85
CA ILE A 109 -11.77 17.59 -5.13
C ILE A 109 -12.32 18.93 -5.62
N ARG A 110 -11.55 19.71 -6.40
CA ARG A 110 -12.04 20.99 -6.93
C ARG A 110 -13.15 20.75 -7.95
N PRO A 111 -14.31 21.47 -7.83
CA PRO A 111 -15.45 21.27 -8.73
C PRO A 111 -15.10 21.43 -10.21
N GLU A 112 -14.22 22.37 -10.54
CA GLU A 112 -13.78 22.66 -11.92
C GLU A 112 -13.03 21.48 -12.52
N VAL A 113 -12.09 20.90 -11.78
CA VAL A 113 -11.29 19.75 -12.23
C VAL A 113 -12.15 18.48 -12.25
N ALA A 114 -12.99 18.30 -11.24
CA ALA A 114 -13.89 17.17 -11.14
C ALA A 114 -14.89 17.13 -12.30
N GLN A 115 -15.50 18.27 -12.65
CA GLN A 115 -16.41 18.35 -13.80
C GLN A 115 -15.74 18.04 -15.13
N HIS A 116 -14.52 18.52 -15.35
CA HIS A 116 -13.76 18.19 -16.54
C HIS A 116 -13.42 16.71 -16.65
N LEU A 117 -13.06 16.08 -15.51
CA LEU A 117 -12.74 14.65 -15.48
C LEU A 117 -13.98 13.76 -15.59
N LEU A 118 -15.11 14.17 -14.99
CA LEU A 118 -16.39 13.47 -15.12
C LEU A 118 -16.99 13.62 -16.55
N ALA A 119 -16.72 14.76 -17.20
CA ALA A 119 -17.13 14.98 -18.60
C ALA A 119 -16.27 14.22 -19.63
N PHE A 120 -15.17 13.61 -19.18
CA PHE A 120 -14.33 12.78 -20.02
C PHE A 120 -14.94 11.38 -20.13
N ASP A 121 -15.95 11.26 -21.01
CA ASP A 121 -16.55 9.97 -21.35
C ASP A 121 -15.49 9.08 -22.03
N PHE A 122 -15.11 8.03 -21.36
CA PHE A 122 -14.37 6.94 -21.98
C PHE A 122 -15.31 6.21 -22.94
N PRO A 123 -15.09 6.26 -24.28
CA PRO A 123 -16.07 5.80 -25.27
C PRO A 123 -16.37 4.30 -25.26
N LEU A 124 -15.83 3.55 -24.31
CA LEU A 124 -15.98 2.09 -24.21
C LEU A 124 -16.48 1.58 -22.85
N ILE A 125 -16.59 2.40 -21.83
CA ILE A 125 -16.94 1.94 -20.47
C ILE A 125 -17.85 3.00 -19.84
N GLU A 126 -19.13 2.67 -19.64
CA GLU A 126 -19.97 3.39 -18.69
C GLU A 126 -19.38 3.14 -17.29
N THR A 127 -18.59 4.08 -16.80
CA THR A 127 -17.80 3.90 -15.58
C THR A 127 -18.65 3.91 -14.32
N GLY A 128 -19.92 4.33 -14.40
CA GLY A 128 -20.81 4.45 -13.23
C GLY A 128 -20.23 5.37 -12.14
N VAL A 129 -19.39 6.32 -12.52
CA VAL A 129 -18.73 7.27 -11.62
C VAL A 129 -19.56 8.56 -11.64
N ASP A 130 -20.47 8.67 -10.67
CA ASP A 130 -21.40 9.79 -10.58
C ASP A 130 -20.99 10.86 -9.57
N SER A 131 -19.99 10.54 -8.72
CA SER A 131 -19.55 11.45 -7.66
C SER A 131 -18.06 11.79 -7.74
N ILE A 132 -17.71 12.98 -7.22
CA ILE A 132 -16.32 13.44 -7.10
C ILE A 132 -15.48 12.43 -6.29
N GLY A 133 -16.10 11.82 -5.27
CA GLY A 133 -15.43 10.82 -4.43
C GLY A 133 -15.09 9.54 -5.19
N GLU A 134 -16.02 9.04 -6.00
CA GLU A 134 -15.82 7.84 -6.85
C GLU A 134 -14.75 8.08 -7.91
N MET A 135 -14.77 9.27 -8.52
CA MET A 135 -13.72 9.67 -9.45
C MET A 135 -12.33 9.68 -8.78
N ALA A 136 -12.21 10.28 -7.60
CA ALA A 136 -10.94 10.30 -6.87
C ALA A 136 -10.48 8.88 -6.49
N LEU A 137 -11.40 8.00 -6.08
CA LEU A 137 -11.11 6.59 -5.80
C LEU A 137 -10.65 5.84 -7.04
N SER A 138 -11.25 6.11 -8.20
CA SER A 138 -10.86 5.52 -9.48
C SER A 138 -9.43 5.89 -9.85
N VAL A 139 -9.06 7.16 -9.70
CA VAL A 139 -7.68 7.63 -9.92
C VAL A 139 -6.69 6.91 -8.97
N VAL A 140 -7.03 6.81 -7.70
CA VAL A 140 -6.19 6.09 -6.71
C VAL A 140 -6.07 4.61 -7.06
N ALA A 141 -7.15 3.96 -7.47
CA ALA A 141 -7.13 2.56 -7.90
C ALA A 141 -6.22 2.34 -9.12
N VAL A 142 -6.28 3.22 -10.11
CA VAL A 142 -5.38 3.20 -11.28
C VAL A 142 -3.93 3.36 -10.86
N LEU A 143 -3.62 4.26 -9.93
CA LEU A 143 -2.26 4.43 -9.42
C LEU A 143 -1.75 3.17 -8.69
N TYR A 144 -2.63 2.48 -7.93
CA TYR A 144 -2.25 1.19 -7.32
C TYR A 144 -2.07 0.08 -8.36
N LEU A 145 -2.86 0.06 -9.44
CA LEU A 145 -2.66 -0.87 -10.55
C LEU A 145 -1.31 -0.64 -11.24
N LEU A 146 -0.97 0.62 -11.51
CA LEU A 146 0.33 0.97 -12.07
C LEU A 146 1.47 0.56 -11.13
N ALA A 147 1.34 0.84 -9.84
CA ALA A 147 2.32 0.42 -8.84
C ALA A 147 2.45 -1.11 -8.78
N ALA A 148 1.34 -1.85 -8.87
CA ALA A 148 1.35 -3.30 -8.93
C ALA A 148 2.05 -3.81 -10.21
N ALA A 149 1.80 -3.18 -11.36
CA ALA A 149 2.47 -3.52 -12.62
C ALA A 149 3.99 -3.32 -12.53
N PHE A 150 4.45 -2.23 -11.91
CA PHE A 150 5.89 -2.03 -11.68
C PHE A 150 6.50 -3.09 -10.76
N ASN A 151 5.75 -3.66 -9.83
CA ASN A 151 6.24 -4.71 -8.95
C ASN A 151 6.53 -6.03 -9.66
N PHE A 152 5.97 -6.27 -10.87
CA PHE A 152 6.36 -7.42 -11.69
C PHE A 152 7.81 -7.34 -12.19
N TYR A 153 8.36 -6.14 -12.28
CA TYR A 153 9.75 -5.93 -12.70
C TYR A 153 10.75 -6.06 -11.55
N VAL A 154 10.26 -6.24 -10.31
CA VAL A 154 11.14 -6.49 -9.15
C VAL A 154 11.66 -7.92 -9.24
N PRO A 155 12.95 -8.14 -9.49
CA PRO A 155 13.50 -9.48 -9.63
C PRO A 155 13.52 -10.20 -8.28
N ASP A 156 13.55 -11.53 -8.33
CA ASP A 156 13.72 -12.34 -7.13
C ASP A 156 15.20 -12.32 -6.72
N THR A 157 15.44 -12.06 -5.43
CA THR A 157 16.80 -11.97 -4.89
C THR A 157 17.46 -13.33 -4.70
N GLY A 158 16.68 -14.42 -4.79
CA GLY A 158 17.19 -15.78 -4.54
C GLY A 158 17.58 -16.06 -3.10
N VAL A 159 17.24 -15.14 -2.16
CA VAL A 159 17.48 -15.34 -0.72
C VAL A 159 16.50 -16.36 -0.17
N ASP A 160 16.97 -17.31 0.64
CA ASP A 160 16.12 -18.28 1.31
C ASP A 160 15.13 -17.60 2.26
N HIS A 161 13.83 -17.75 1.98
CA HIS A 161 12.77 -17.16 2.77
C HIS A 161 12.45 -18.01 4.00
N LYS A 162 12.26 -17.36 5.15
CA LYS A 162 11.84 -18.06 6.37
C LYS A 162 10.39 -18.56 6.18
N VAL A 163 10.21 -19.87 6.22
CA VAL A 163 8.88 -20.48 6.16
C VAL A 163 8.06 -20.03 7.37
N LEU A 164 6.88 -19.46 7.14
CA LEU A 164 5.93 -19.11 8.20
C LEU A 164 5.59 -20.38 9.02
N LYS A 165 6.10 -20.48 10.23
CA LYS A 165 5.74 -21.57 11.11
C LYS A 165 4.27 -21.40 11.52
N LYS A 166 3.49 -22.48 11.36
CA LYS A 166 2.02 -22.50 11.62
C LYS A 166 1.61 -22.16 13.05
N ASN A 167 2.55 -21.99 13.98
CA ASN A 167 2.24 -21.79 15.39
C ASN A 167 2.42 -20.32 15.79
N PRO A 168 1.32 -19.56 16.04
CA PRO A 168 1.38 -18.14 16.36
C PRO A 168 2.18 -17.83 17.65
N TRP A 169 2.30 -18.79 18.58
CA TRP A 169 3.10 -18.65 19.79
C TRP A 169 4.61 -18.54 19.52
N PHE A 170 5.08 -19.08 18.41
CA PHE A 170 6.49 -19.01 18.04
C PHE A 170 6.89 -17.59 17.59
N LEU A 171 5.97 -16.86 16.96
CA LEU A 171 6.18 -15.47 16.56
C LEU A 171 6.35 -14.54 17.77
N ILE A 172 5.60 -14.78 18.83
CA ILE A 172 5.69 -14.02 20.09
C ILE A 172 7.00 -14.35 20.83
N HIS A 173 7.46 -15.59 20.76
CA HIS A 173 8.70 -16.01 21.42
C HIS A 173 9.95 -15.44 20.71
N GLU A 174 10.00 -15.40 19.38
CA GLU A 174 11.10 -14.77 18.65
C GLU A 174 11.13 -13.24 18.86
N PHE A 175 9.97 -12.60 19.02
CA PHE A 175 9.89 -11.17 19.31
C PHE A 175 10.48 -10.80 20.70
N ASN A 176 10.43 -11.70 21.66
CA ASN A 176 11.01 -11.49 23.00
C ASN A 176 12.54 -11.72 23.07
N HIS A 177 13.16 -12.23 21.99
CA HIS A 177 14.60 -12.52 21.93
C HIS A 177 15.36 -11.58 20.95
N CYS A 178 14.70 -10.60 20.32
CA CYS A 178 15.31 -9.48 19.62
C CYS A 178 15.38 -8.22 20.51
#